data_b671bfb3ad2f5ccc2528fe6d1c87f293
#
_entry.id   b671bfb3ad2f5ccc2528fe6d1c87f293
#
_cell.length_a   1.000
_cell.length_b   1.000
_cell.length_c   1.000
_cell.angle_alpha   90.00
_cell.angle_beta   90.00
_cell.angle_gamma   90.00
#
_symmetry.space_group_name_H-M   'P 1'
#
loop_
_entity.id
_entity.type
_entity.pdbx_description
1 polymer ?
#
loop_
_entity_poly.entity_id
_entity_poly.type
_entity_poly.pdbx_seq_one_letter_code
_entity_poly.pdbx_strand_id
1 'polypeptide(L)'
;SMNGTAQDLSPQALAEIQTLNRPAPGRWLLQCAIIWASVALFITAAELADHWLVTVLAVLLIGSRQLALGYLMHDQAHYCAFRFKGGDLLANLLAAYPLLVATTEKYAQVHLSHHRHYFTDQDPDFVRKQGPEWTYPQSRSQMFRTFAREFLGLNLIRLIKGKTLGNVTLYQRLDSIPGWVRPVYYL
;
A
#
# COMPACT_ATOMS: atom_id res chain seq x y z
N SER A 1 26.67 -4.00 19.40
CA SER A 1 25.72 -2.88 19.40
C SER A 1 25.77 -2.19 18.04
N MET A 2 24.74 -2.37 17.21
CA MET A 2 24.64 -1.68 15.92
C MET A 2 23.81 -0.41 16.12
N ASN A 3 24.37 0.59 16.74
CA ASN A 3 23.79 1.93 16.82
C ASN A 3 24.61 2.89 15.95
N GLY A 4 24.75 2.57 14.66
CA GLY A 4 25.23 3.54 13.67
C GLY A 4 24.15 4.60 13.48
N THR A 5 24.36 5.78 14.01
CA THR A 5 23.49 6.95 13.75
C THR A 5 23.88 7.58 12.42
N ALA A 6 22.98 8.37 11.83
CA ALA A 6 23.28 9.12 10.59
C ALA A 6 24.53 10.04 10.73
N GLN A 7 24.99 10.27 11.95
CA GLN A 7 26.21 11.03 12.26
C GLN A 7 27.49 10.29 11.92
N ASP A 8 27.44 8.96 11.72
CA ASP A 8 28.61 8.12 11.40
C ASP A 8 28.84 7.97 9.88
N LEU A 9 27.96 8.57 9.05
CA LEU A 9 28.07 8.50 7.60
C LEU A 9 29.00 9.58 7.04
N SER A 10 29.80 9.19 6.03
CA SER A 10 30.64 10.17 5.33
C SER A 10 29.80 11.21 4.59
N PRO A 11 30.30 12.44 4.37
CA PRO A 11 29.60 13.46 3.59
C PRO A 11 29.21 12.97 2.19
N GLN A 12 30.02 12.12 1.57
CA GLN A 12 29.72 11.52 0.27
C GLN A 12 28.54 10.54 0.35
N ALA A 13 28.50 9.67 1.36
CA ALA A 13 27.39 8.75 1.58
C ALA A 13 26.07 9.51 1.86
N LEU A 14 26.12 10.60 2.62
CA LEU A 14 24.96 11.47 2.86
C LEU A 14 24.47 12.14 1.56
N ALA A 15 25.36 12.63 0.73
CA ALA A 15 25.02 13.24 -0.56
C ALA A 15 24.38 12.19 -1.52
N GLU A 16 24.89 10.98 -1.53
CA GLU A 16 24.33 9.87 -2.31
C GLU A 16 22.93 9.50 -1.82
N ILE A 17 22.72 9.34 -0.51
CA ILE A 17 21.40 9.09 0.09
C ILE A 17 20.42 10.20 -0.26
N GLN A 18 20.82 11.47 -0.19
CA GLN A 18 19.97 12.60 -0.58
C GLN A 18 19.60 12.56 -2.05
N THR A 19 20.49 12.12 -2.93
CA THR A 19 20.22 11.97 -4.35
C THR A 19 19.22 10.83 -4.62
N LEU A 20 19.38 9.70 -3.94
CA LEU A 20 18.47 8.54 -4.03
C LEU A 20 17.08 8.83 -3.46
N ASN A 21 16.98 9.71 -2.48
CA ASN A 21 15.70 10.12 -1.85
C ASN A 21 14.94 11.21 -2.64
N ARG A 22 15.37 11.55 -3.86
CA ARG A 22 14.62 12.51 -4.67
C ARG A 22 13.33 11.90 -5.20
N PRO A 23 12.22 12.67 -5.20
CA PRO A 23 10.98 12.21 -5.81
C PRO A 23 11.19 11.93 -7.30
N ALA A 24 10.56 10.86 -7.77
CA ALA A 24 10.66 10.44 -9.17
C ALA A 24 9.26 10.38 -9.83
N PRO A 25 8.57 11.52 -10.03
CA PRO A 25 7.20 11.55 -10.53
C PRO A 25 7.06 10.91 -11.91
N GLY A 26 8.02 11.12 -12.81
CA GLY A 26 7.99 10.53 -14.15
C GLY A 26 8.05 9.01 -14.13
N ARG A 27 8.89 8.45 -13.27
CA ARG A 27 8.98 6.98 -13.09
C ARG A 27 7.69 6.41 -12.51
N TRP A 28 7.12 7.09 -11.50
CA TRP A 28 5.87 6.68 -10.89
C TRP A 28 4.72 6.71 -11.90
N LEU A 29 4.58 7.79 -12.68
CA LEU A 29 3.55 7.91 -13.71
C LEU A 29 3.71 6.86 -14.82
N LEU A 30 4.94 6.57 -15.23
CA LEU A 30 5.21 5.51 -16.22
C LEU A 30 4.76 4.13 -15.69
N GLN A 31 5.10 3.81 -14.45
CA GLN A 31 4.67 2.55 -13.82
C GLN A 31 3.14 2.48 -13.71
N CYS A 32 2.50 3.58 -13.33
CA CYS A 32 1.05 3.69 -13.28
C CYS A 32 0.42 3.45 -14.68
N ALA A 33 0.95 4.08 -15.71
CA ALA A 33 0.49 3.89 -17.09
C ALA A 33 0.65 2.44 -17.58
N ILE A 34 1.77 1.79 -17.26
CA ILE A 34 2.01 0.37 -17.57
C ILE A 34 0.99 -0.54 -16.89
N ILE A 35 0.70 -0.26 -15.60
CA ILE A 35 -0.30 -1.04 -14.86
C ILE A 35 -1.67 -0.90 -15.50
N TRP A 36 -2.13 0.30 -15.77
CA TRP A 36 -3.43 0.55 -16.38
C TRP A 36 -3.54 0.01 -17.81
N ALA A 37 -2.47 0.14 -18.62
CA ALA A 37 -2.41 -0.46 -19.94
C ALA A 37 -2.50 -1.99 -19.88
N SER A 38 -1.85 -2.63 -18.89
CA SER A 38 -1.97 -4.08 -18.69
C SER A 38 -3.38 -4.50 -18.27
N VAL A 39 -4.05 -3.74 -17.41
CA VAL A 39 -5.44 -4.00 -17.04
C VAL A 39 -6.36 -3.92 -18.27
N ALA A 40 -6.22 -2.85 -19.06
CA ALA A 40 -6.99 -2.69 -20.30
C ALA A 40 -6.73 -3.84 -21.28
N LEU A 41 -5.47 -4.26 -21.44
CA LEU A 41 -5.10 -5.39 -22.28
C LEU A 41 -5.76 -6.71 -21.82
N PHE A 42 -5.74 -7.00 -20.50
CA PHE A 42 -6.33 -8.23 -19.99
C PHE A 42 -7.84 -8.26 -20.14
N ILE A 43 -8.52 -7.12 -19.91
CA ILE A 43 -9.96 -7.00 -20.15
C ILE A 43 -10.26 -7.21 -21.64
N THR A 44 -9.57 -6.52 -22.53
CA THR A 44 -9.77 -6.64 -23.99
C THR A 44 -9.53 -8.06 -24.46
N ALA A 45 -8.46 -8.73 -23.97
CA ALA A 45 -8.18 -10.12 -24.33
C ALA A 45 -9.28 -11.08 -23.88
N ALA A 46 -9.85 -10.87 -22.68
CA ALA A 46 -10.95 -11.68 -22.19
C ALA A 46 -12.23 -11.49 -23.02
N GLU A 47 -12.57 -10.25 -23.35
CA GLU A 47 -13.73 -9.92 -24.21
C GLU A 47 -13.58 -10.49 -25.61
N LEU A 48 -12.41 -10.34 -26.26
CA LEU A 48 -12.19 -10.84 -27.61
C LEU A 48 -12.13 -12.37 -27.70
N ALA A 49 -11.63 -13.03 -26.65
CA ALA A 49 -11.54 -14.49 -26.64
C ALA A 49 -12.92 -15.16 -26.40
N ASP A 50 -13.84 -14.46 -25.76
CA ASP A 50 -15.17 -14.96 -25.35
C ASP A 50 -15.12 -16.38 -24.76
N HIS A 51 -14.11 -16.61 -23.88
CA HIS A 51 -13.87 -17.91 -23.30
C HIS A 51 -13.57 -17.82 -21.80
N TRP A 52 -14.34 -18.56 -20.99
CA TRP A 52 -14.31 -18.46 -19.53
C TRP A 52 -12.92 -18.66 -18.89
N LEU A 53 -12.07 -19.55 -19.45
CA LEU A 53 -10.71 -19.75 -18.94
C LEU A 53 -9.85 -18.50 -19.11
N VAL A 54 -10.00 -17.78 -20.24
CA VAL A 54 -9.28 -16.53 -20.49
C VAL A 54 -9.78 -15.46 -19.52
N THR A 55 -11.09 -15.41 -19.26
CA THR A 55 -11.67 -14.50 -18.26
C THR A 55 -11.13 -14.79 -16.87
N VAL A 56 -11.07 -16.05 -16.44
CA VAL A 56 -10.49 -16.41 -15.13
C VAL A 56 -9.02 -15.99 -15.05
N LEU A 57 -8.23 -16.23 -16.09
CA LEU A 57 -6.84 -15.82 -16.13
C LEU A 57 -6.71 -14.29 -16.08
N ALA A 58 -7.53 -13.55 -16.82
CA ALA A 58 -7.57 -12.09 -16.80
C ALA A 58 -7.87 -11.56 -15.39
N VAL A 59 -8.85 -12.12 -14.69
CA VAL A 59 -9.20 -11.75 -13.29
C VAL A 59 -7.98 -11.93 -12.36
N LEU A 60 -7.27 -13.05 -12.44
CA LEU A 60 -6.07 -13.30 -11.63
C LEU A 60 -4.95 -12.29 -11.95
N LEU A 61 -4.73 -12.01 -13.23
CA LEU A 61 -3.72 -11.05 -13.68
C LEU A 61 -4.08 -9.61 -13.26
N ILE A 62 -5.35 -9.22 -13.35
CA ILE A 62 -5.85 -7.92 -12.87
C ILE A 62 -5.65 -7.81 -11.35
N GLY A 63 -5.95 -8.85 -10.58
CA GLY A 63 -5.67 -8.89 -9.15
C GLY A 63 -4.20 -8.61 -8.83
N SER A 64 -3.26 -9.15 -9.62
CA SER A 64 -1.83 -8.84 -9.47
C SER A 64 -1.51 -7.37 -9.79
N ARG A 65 -2.25 -6.73 -10.71
CA ARG A 65 -2.09 -5.29 -11.02
C ARG A 65 -2.65 -4.41 -9.91
N GLN A 66 -3.73 -4.82 -9.26
CA GLN A 66 -4.22 -4.13 -8.07
C GLN A 66 -3.18 -4.10 -6.96
N LEU A 67 -2.48 -5.21 -6.70
CA LEU A 67 -1.35 -5.21 -5.76
C LEU A 67 -0.26 -4.21 -6.17
N ALA A 68 0.06 -4.11 -7.47
CA ALA A 68 1.03 -3.15 -7.98
C ALA A 68 0.58 -1.68 -7.76
N LEU A 69 -0.72 -1.37 -7.88
CA LEU A 69 -1.26 -0.06 -7.49
C LEU A 69 -1.06 0.23 -5.99
N GLY A 70 -1.17 -0.80 -5.14
CA GLY A 70 -0.87 -0.69 -3.71
C GLY A 70 0.57 -0.24 -3.45
N TYR A 71 1.55 -0.74 -4.20
CA TYR A 71 2.93 -0.25 -4.12
C TYR A 71 3.08 1.21 -4.56
N LEU A 72 2.36 1.64 -5.59
CA LEU A 72 2.38 3.04 -6.00
C LEU A 72 1.77 3.97 -4.94
N MET A 73 0.69 3.55 -4.29
CA MET A 73 0.13 4.25 -3.14
C MET A 73 1.12 4.32 -1.97
N HIS A 74 1.82 3.22 -1.69
CA HIS A 74 2.88 3.15 -0.67
C HIS A 74 4.01 4.13 -0.97
N ASP A 75 4.51 4.19 -2.20
CA ASP A 75 5.57 5.12 -2.60
C ASP A 75 5.13 6.58 -2.39
N GLN A 76 3.88 6.91 -2.69
CA GLN A 76 3.35 8.23 -2.40
C GLN A 76 3.19 8.47 -0.89
N ALA A 77 2.88 7.46 -0.10
CA ALA A 77 2.85 7.60 1.36
C ALA A 77 4.20 8.06 1.92
N HIS A 78 5.30 7.70 1.28
CA HIS A 78 6.66 8.16 1.57
C HIS A 78 7.09 9.42 0.81
N TYR A 79 6.20 10.05 0.04
CA TYR A 79 6.54 11.18 -0.85
C TYR A 79 7.63 10.88 -1.89
N CYS A 80 7.76 9.61 -2.28
CA CYS A 80 8.72 9.19 -3.30
C CYS A 80 8.27 9.57 -4.73
N ALA A 81 6.96 9.82 -4.93
CA ALA A 81 6.42 10.26 -6.22
C ALA A 81 6.29 11.79 -6.28
N PHE A 82 5.45 12.37 -5.42
CA PHE A 82 5.08 13.79 -5.49
C PHE A 82 5.27 14.45 -4.12
N ARG A 83 5.85 15.66 -4.12
CA ARG A 83 5.99 16.50 -2.92
C ARG A 83 5.21 17.83 -3.01
N PHE A 84 4.41 18.00 -4.05
CA PHE A 84 3.57 19.19 -4.20
C PHE A 84 2.20 19.00 -3.57
N LYS A 85 1.54 20.11 -3.25
CA LYS A 85 0.16 20.12 -2.73
C LYS A 85 -0.78 19.53 -3.79
N GLY A 86 -1.49 18.48 -3.45
CA GLY A 86 -2.35 17.72 -4.38
C GLY A 86 -1.72 16.45 -4.94
N GLY A 87 -0.45 16.14 -4.64
CA GLY A 87 0.19 14.89 -5.04
C GLY A 87 -0.53 13.66 -4.49
N ASP A 88 -1.05 13.73 -3.26
CA ASP A 88 -1.86 12.67 -2.67
C ASP A 88 -3.19 12.48 -3.42
N LEU A 89 -3.85 13.58 -3.84
CA LEU A 89 -5.06 13.49 -4.64
C LEU A 89 -4.80 12.78 -5.97
N LEU A 90 -3.70 13.10 -6.65
CA LEU A 90 -3.33 12.44 -7.91
C LEU A 90 -3.07 10.94 -7.67
N ALA A 91 -2.35 10.58 -6.62
CA ALA A 91 -2.09 9.20 -6.27
C ALA A 91 -3.39 8.45 -5.89
N ASN A 92 -4.32 9.13 -5.22
CA ASN A 92 -5.60 8.54 -4.89
C ASN A 92 -6.44 8.25 -6.13
N LEU A 93 -6.53 9.18 -7.06
CA LEU A 93 -7.28 9.00 -8.31
C LEU A 93 -6.71 7.86 -9.16
N LEU A 94 -5.39 7.75 -9.25
CA LEU A 94 -4.73 6.82 -10.15
C LEU A 94 -4.41 5.45 -9.53
N ALA A 95 -4.26 5.38 -8.21
CA ALA A 95 -3.81 4.14 -7.55
C ALA A 95 -4.67 3.72 -6.35
N ALA A 96 -5.01 4.61 -5.42
CA ALA A 96 -5.67 4.20 -4.19
C ALA A 96 -7.18 3.91 -4.34
N TYR A 97 -7.93 4.74 -5.05
CA TYR A 97 -9.37 4.51 -5.26
C TYR A 97 -9.70 3.22 -5.98
N PRO A 98 -8.96 2.81 -7.03
CA PRO A 98 -9.21 1.52 -7.65
C PRO A 98 -9.02 0.31 -6.74
N LEU A 99 -8.29 0.48 -5.63
CA LEU A 99 -8.10 -0.56 -4.61
C LEU A 99 -9.28 -0.68 -3.66
N LEU A 100 -10.12 0.37 -3.51
CA LEU A 100 -11.27 0.43 -2.59
C LEU A 100 -10.93 0.17 -1.11
N VAL A 101 -9.66 0.32 -0.71
CA VAL A 101 -9.20 -0.05 0.65
C VAL A 101 -9.01 1.18 1.53
N ALA A 102 -8.25 2.17 1.05
CA ALA A 102 -7.95 3.39 1.80
C ALA A 102 -7.44 4.48 0.86
N THR A 103 -7.53 5.74 1.29
CA THR A 103 -6.81 6.81 0.64
C THR A 103 -5.33 6.77 1.02
N THR A 104 -4.48 7.41 0.19
CA THR A 104 -3.03 7.51 0.47
C THR A 104 -2.77 8.12 1.85
N GLU A 105 -3.53 9.12 2.26
CA GLU A 105 -3.38 9.78 3.55
C GLU A 105 -3.74 8.86 4.72
N LYS A 106 -4.85 8.13 4.63
CA LYS A 106 -5.25 7.15 5.66
C LYS A 106 -4.25 6.01 5.75
N TYR A 107 -3.80 5.51 4.62
CA TYR A 107 -2.75 4.51 4.57
C TYR A 107 -1.45 5.04 5.20
N ALA A 108 -1.03 6.26 4.84
CA ALA A 108 0.17 6.88 5.39
C ALA A 108 0.10 7.08 6.91
N GLN A 109 -1.07 7.42 7.48
CA GLN A 109 -1.24 7.54 8.93
C GLN A 109 -0.86 6.26 9.66
N VAL A 110 -1.33 5.13 9.19
CA VAL A 110 -1.04 3.81 9.80
C VAL A 110 0.40 3.40 9.48
N HIS A 111 0.80 3.50 8.23
CA HIS A 111 2.08 3.01 7.74
C HIS A 111 3.28 3.78 8.29
N LEU A 112 3.22 5.11 8.33
CA LEU A 112 4.28 5.92 8.92
C LEU A 112 4.31 5.83 10.46
N SER A 113 3.18 5.53 11.09
CA SER A 113 3.16 5.19 12.53
C SER A 113 3.85 3.86 12.80
N HIS A 114 3.64 2.86 11.92
CA HIS A 114 4.38 1.61 11.96
C HIS A 114 5.90 1.83 11.85
N HIS A 115 6.36 2.62 10.88
CA HIS A 115 7.79 2.94 10.77
C HIS A 115 8.36 3.64 12.00
N ARG A 116 7.58 4.54 12.63
CA ARG A 116 8.01 5.28 13.82
C ARG A 116 8.07 4.43 15.08
N HIS A 117 7.14 3.49 15.22
CA HIS A 117 6.95 2.72 16.45
C HIS A 117 7.22 1.22 16.26
N TYR A 118 8.00 0.86 15.26
CA TYR A 118 8.25 -0.49 14.80
C TYR A 118 8.43 -1.51 15.94
N PHE A 119 7.58 -2.55 15.98
CA PHE A 119 7.53 -3.61 16.98
C PHE A 119 7.31 -3.17 18.43
N THR A 120 6.66 -2.04 18.65
CA THR A 120 6.23 -1.62 19.99
C THR A 120 4.70 -1.71 20.12
N ASP A 121 4.18 -1.52 21.33
CA ASP A 121 2.73 -1.47 21.60
C ASP A 121 2.03 -0.27 20.94
N GLN A 122 2.80 0.68 20.42
CA GLN A 122 2.32 1.84 19.65
C GLN A 122 2.34 1.59 18.14
N ASP A 123 2.90 0.48 17.68
CA ASP A 123 2.91 0.08 16.29
C ASP A 123 1.54 -0.49 15.89
N PRO A 124 0.76 0.20 15.04
CA PRO A 124 -0.57 -0.26 14.66
C PRO A 124 -0.56 -1.60 13.93
N ASP A 125 0.50 -1.90 13.18
CA ASP A 125 0.63 -3.17 12.48
C ASP A 125 1.00 -4.31 13.44
N PHE A 126 1.86 -4.06 14.41
CA PHE A 126 2.24 -5.03 15.42
C PHE A 126 1.03 -5.38 16.31
N VAL A 127 0.31 -4.38 16.81
CA VAL A 127 -0.90 -4.59 17.62
C VAL A 127 -1.98 -5.35 16.86
N ARG A 128 -2.19 -5.05 15.59
CA ARG A 128 -3.18 -5.73 14.73
C ARG A 128 -2.79 -7.18 14.42
N LYS A 129 -1.50 -7.45 14.30
CA LYS A 129 -0.94 -8.75 13.92
C LYS A 129 -0.53 -9.59 15.15
N GLN A 130 -1.30 -9.53 16.22
CA GLN A 130 -1.13 -10.39 17.39
C GLN A 130 -1.97 -11.65 17.26
N GLY A 131 -1.44 -12.77 17.77
CA GLY A 131 -2.17 -14.03 17.83
C GLY A 131 -1.45 -15.21 17.18
N PRO A 132 -2.02 -16.44 17.32
CA PRO A 132 -1.37 -17.68 16.85
C PRO A 132 -1.07 -17.69 15.34
N GLU A 133 -1.89 -17.00 14.55
CA GLU A 133 -1.73 -16.88 13.09
C GLU A 133 -0.54 -16.03 12.67
N TRP A 134 0.03 -15.22 13.58
CA TRP A 134 1.19 -14.35 13.37
C TRP A 134 2.44 -14.80 14.15
N THR A 135 2.32 -15.91 14.89
CA THR A 135 3.44 -16.46 15.69
C THR A 135 4.23 -17.45 14.85
N TYR A 136 5.54 -17.29 14.77
CA TYR A 136 6.45 -18.15 14.02
C TYR A 136 7.42 -18.86 14.95
N PRO A 137 7.87 -20.09 14.59
CA PRO A 137 7.62 -20.83 13.36
C PRO A 137 6.21 -21.47 13.31
N GLN A 138 5.62 -21.53 12.13
CA GLN A 138 4.34 -22.20 11.89
C GLN A 138 4.53 -23.58 11.26
N SER A 139 3.63 -24.52 11.55
CA SER A 139 3.60 -25.79 10.83
C SER A 139 3.13 -25.60 9.38
N ARG A 140 3.51 -26.53 8.48
CA ARG A 140 3.08 -26.50 7.08
C ARG A 140 1.56 -26.48 6.94
N SER A 141 0.83 -27.19 7.80
CA SER A 141 -0.63 -27.24 7.78
C SER A 141 -1.28 -25.91 8.23
N GLN A 142 -0.67 -25.22 9.21
CA GLN A 142 -1.12 -23.89 9.61
C GLN A 142 -0.91 -22.88 8.49
N MET A 143 0.27 -22.89 7.87
CA MET A 143 0.60 -21.99 6.76
C MET A 143 -0.33 -22.24 5.56
N PHE A 144 -0.57 -23.50 5.18
CA PHE A 144 -1.52 -23.83 4.12
C PHE A 144 -2.94 -23.35 4.43
N ARG A 145 -3.43 -23.55 5.65
CA ARG A 145 -4.76 -23.05 6.07
C ARG A 145 -4.84 -21.53 6.01
N THR A 146 -3.79 -20.82 6.40
CA THR A 146 -3.73 -19.37 6.31
C THR A 146 -3.84 -18.91 4.86
N PHE A 147 -3.02 -19.47 3.96
CA PHE A 147 -3.08 -19.15 2.54
C PHE A 147 -4.43 -19.51 1.89
N ALA A 148 -5.00 -20.67 2.23
CA ALA A 148 -6.31 -21.06 1.71
C ALA A 148 -7.41 -20.09 2.16
N ARG A 149 -7.38 -19.65 3.42
CA ARG A 149 -8.33 -18.64 3.93
C ARG A 149 -8.19 -17.29 3.25
N GLU A 150 -6.95 -16.84 3.01
CA GLU A 150 -6.67 -15.60 2.27
C GLU A 150 -7.16 -15.72 0.83
N PHE A 151 -6.81 -16.81 0.15
CA PHE A 151 -7.23 -17.07 -1.24
C PHE A 151 -8.75 -17.12 -1.40
N LEU A 152 -9.46 -17.69 -0.44
CA LEU A 152 -10.92 -17.75 -0.43
C LEU A 152 -11.58 -16.44 0.07
N GLY A 153 -10.80 -15.41 0.39
CA GLY A 153 -11.31 -14.13 0.87
C GLY A 153 -11.97 -14.19 2.26
N LEU A 154 -11.79 -15.26 3.02
CA LEU A 154 -12.44 -15.43 4.32
C LEU A 154 -11.97 -14.41 5.37
N ASN A 155 -10.81 -13.82 5.18
CA ASN A 155 -10.30 -12.75 6.04
C ASN A 155 -10.86 -11.36 5.68
N LEU A 156 -11.51 -11.21 4.52
CA LEU A 156 -12.18 -9.96 4.11
C LEU A 156 -13.26 -9.55 5.12
N ILE A 157 -14.00 -10.53 5.68
CA ILE A 157 -15.00 -10.29 6.72
C ILE A 157 -14.36 -9.70 7.98
N ARG A 158 -13.16 -10.16 8.35
CA ARG A 158 -12.41 -9.60 9.48
C ARG A 158 -11.91 -8.20 9.20
N LEU A 159 -11.47 -7.95 7.95
CA LEU A 159 -11.04 -6.62 7.50
C LEU A 159 -12.20 -5.62 7.53
N ILE A 160 -13.37 -5.99 7.00
CA ILE A 160 -14.59 -5.16 6.98
C ILE A 160 -15.10 -4.89 8.39
N LYS A 161 -15.10 -5.90 9.27
CA LYS A 161 -15.53 -5.75 10.67
C LYS A 161 -14.58 -4.92 11.52
N GLY A 162 -13.41 -4.53 11.00
CA GLY A 162 -12.41 -3.65 11.59
C GLY A 162 -12.13 -3.93 13.06
N LYS A 163 -10.97 -4.47 13.42
CA LYS A 163 -10.49 -4.29 14.78
C LYS A 163 -10.03 -2.84 14.89
N THR A 164 -10.67 -2.09 15.77
CA THR A 164 -10.21 -0.75 16.16
C THR A 164 -8.74 -0.86 16.56
N LEU A 165 -7.91 0.06 16.07
CA LEU A 165 -6.47 0.10 16.39
C LEU A 165 -6.20 0.39 17.89
N GLY A 166 -7.25 0.45 18.72
CA GLY A 166 -7.14 0.76 20.14
C GLY A 166 -6.64 2.18 20.38
N ASN A 167 -5.79 2.35 21.40
CA ASN A 167 -5.22 3.65 21.79
C ASN A 167 -3.88 3.95 21.10
N VAL A 168 -3.65 3.40 19.92
CA VAL A 168 -2.42 3.64 19.15
C VAL A 168 -2.40 5.06 18.60
N THR A 169 -1.31 5.78 18.83
CA THR A 169 -1.11 7.11 18.28
C THR A 169 -0.76 7.01 16.79
N LEU A 170 -1.65 7.50 15.93
CA LEU A 170 -1.41 7.53 14.50
C LEU A 170 -0.61 8.76 14.07
N TYR A 171 0.23 8.60 13.07
CA TYR A 171 0.93 9.70 12.42
C TYR A 171 -0.08 10.64 11.75
N GLN A 172 -0.03 11.93 12.10
CA GLN A 172 -0.86 12.93 11.42
C GLN A 172 -0.16 13.39 10.16
N ARG A 173 -0.73 13.06 9.01
CA ARG A 173 -0.30 13.58 7.72
C ARG A 173 -0.98 14.90 7.45
N LEU A 174 -0.21 15.88 6.99
CA LEU A 174 -0.75 17.15 6.52
C LEU A 174 -1.75 16.86 5.39
N ASP A 175 -2.97 17.33 5.56
CA ASP A 175 -4.04 17.14 4.62
C ASP A 175 -3.80 18.02 3.38
N SER A 176 -3.44 17.39 2.28
CA SER A 176 -3.16 18.07 1.01
C SER A 176 -4.42 18.40 0.20
N ILE A 177 -5.59 17.88 0.66
CA ILE A 177 -6.85 18.04 -0.08
C ILE A 177 -7.51 19.36 0.30
N PRO A 178 -7.84 20.21 -0.69
CA PRO A 178 -8.62 21.41 -0.44
C PRO A 178 -9.95 21.08 0.25
N GLY A 179 -10.35 21.87 1.26
CA GLY A 179 -11.54 21.62 2.08
C GLY A 179 -12.84 21.44 1.29
N TRP A 180 -12.97 22.12 0.16
CA TRP A 180 -14.14 22.03 -0.72
C TRP A 180 -14.21 20.71 -1.51
N VAL A 181 -13.09 19.99 -1.68
CA VAL A 181 -13.04 18.68 -2.37
C VAL A 181 -13.32 17.53 -1.40
N ARG A 182 -13.10 17.72 -0.10
CA ARG A 182 -13.22 16.68 0.92
C ARG A 182 -14.56 15.95 0.93
N PRO A 183 -15.73 16.61 0.80
CA PRO A 183 -17.02 15.90 0.78
C PRO A 183 -17.17 14.91 -0.37
N VAL A 184 -16.59 15.24 -1.53
CA VAL A 184 -16.60 14.36 -2.72
C VAL A 184 -15.56 13.25 -2.60
N TYR A 185 -14.54 13.48 -1.79
CA TYR A 185 -13.38 12.61 -1.65
C TYR A 185 -13.59 11.47 -0.65
N TYR A 186 -14.46 11.68 0.34
CA TYR A 186 -14.73 10.73 1.43
C TYR A 186 -16.11 10.07 1.33
N LEU A 187 -16.90 10.34 0.29
CA LEU A 187 -18.10 9.62 -0.07
C LEU A 187 -17.80 8.32 -0.80
#